data_3bc70d0c33392fc6d3de11315bf08260
#
_entry.id   3bc70d0c33392fc6d3de11315bf08260
#
_cell.length_a   1.000
_cell.length_b   1.000
_cell.length_c   1.000
_cell.angle_alpha   90.00
_cell.angle_beta   90.00
_cell.angle_gamma   90.00
#
_symmetry.space_group_name_H-M   'P 1'
#
loop_
_entity.id
_entity.type
_entity.pdbx_description
1 polymer ?
#
loop_
_entity_poly.entity_id
_entity_poly.type
_entity_poly.pdbx_seq_one_letter_code
_entity_poly.pdbx_strand_id
1 'polypeptide(L)'
;MMKKYIRIVGGQYRRTPIEVPDRPGLRPTPDRVRETLFNWLTHFWQGSFADKQVLDLFAGSGALGFEAASRGAEHVQMVESDTAAVAALRQLRDRLKATSVRIHVGDARHVLKRLSETRFDLVFLDPPFGQDWLPDLLSHIWPLL
;
A
#
# COMPACT_ATOMS: atom_id res chain seq x y z
N MET A 1 3.58 -7.41 -25.71
CA MET A 1 3.48 -6.25 -24.80
C MET A 1 4.58 -6.29 -23.77
N MET A 2 5.27 -5.18 -23.61
CA MET A 2 6.29 -5.10 -22.57
C MET A 2 5.63 -4.92 -21.21
N LYS A 3 5.97 -5.80 -20.26
CA LYS A 3 5.54 -5.64 -18.88
C LYS A 3 6.29 -4.48 -18.25
N LYS A 4 5.58 -3.70 -17.46
CA LYS A 4 6.18 -2.60 -16.72
C LYS A 4 6.46 -3.05 -15.29
N TYR A 5 7.61 -2.63 -14.79
CA TYR A 5 8.03 -2.94 -13.43
C TYR A 5 8.42 -1.67 -12.70
N ILE A 6 8.13 -1.64 -11.43
CA ILE A 6 8.71 -0.70 -10.48
C ILE A 6 9.54 -1.51 -9.49
N ARG A 7 10.28 -0.84 -8.62
CA ARG A 7 11.15 -1.53 -7.66
C ARG A 7 10.91 -0.99 -6.27
N ILE A 8 11.04 -1.90 -5.29
CA ILE A 8 11.11 -1.50 -3.89
C ILE A 8 12.44 -0.77 -3.72
N VAL A 9 12.38 0.45 -3.18
CA VAL A 9 13.52 1.36 -3.16
C VAL A 9 14.45 1.10 -1.99
N GLY A 10 13.91 0.86 -0.80
CA GLY A 10 14.72 0.69 0.40
C GLY A 10 14.28 -0.48 1.25
N GLY A 11 15.02 -0.73 2.33
CA GLY A 11 14.67 -1.73 3.33
C GLY A 11 15.05 -3.15 2.98
N GLN A 12 14.40 -4.08 3.65
CA GLN A 12 14.70 -5.52 3.57
C GLN A 12 14.53 -6.10 2.18
N TYR A 13 13.53 -5.62 1.45
CA TYR A 13 13.18 -6.14 0.13
C TYR A 13 13.61 -5.22 -1.02
N ARG A 14 14.56 -4.34 -0.78
CA ARG A 14 14.98 -3.37 -1.81
C ARG A 14 15.44 -4.07 -3.08
N ARG A 15 15.24 -3.41 -4.22
CA ARG A 15 15.53 -3.87 -5.58
C ARG A 15 14.59 -4.97 -6.06
N THR A 16 13.62 -5.40 -5.26
CA THR A 16 12.63 -6.37 -5.73
C THR A 16 11.74 -5.72 -6.78
N PRO A 17 11.62 -6.31 -7.98
CA PRO A 17 10.73 -5.80 -9.01
C PRO A 17 9.28 -6.12 -8.67
N ILE A 18 8.41 -5.14 -8.90
CA ILE A 18 6.97 -5.30 -8.76
C ILE A 18 6.35 -5.08 -10.12
N GLU A 19 5.65 -6.07 -10.65
CA GLU A 19 4.96 -5.95 -11.92
C GLU A 19 3.77 -5.00 -11.77
N VAL A 20 3.68 -4.02 -12.67
CA VAL A 20 2.56 -3.08 -12.68
C VAL A 20 1.48 -3.64 -13.58
N PRO A 21 0.26 -3.86 -13.07
CA PRO A 21 -0.85 -4.33 -13.90
C PRO A 21 -1.14 -3.35 -15.04
N ASP A 22 -1.36 -3.91 -16.24
CA ASP A 22 -1.72 -3.11 -17.42
C ASP A 22 -3.23 -2.86 -17.39
N ARG A 23 -3.60 -1.73 -16.79
CA ARG A 23 -5.02 -1.38 -16.61
C ARG A 23 -5.27 0.07 -16.88
N PRO A 24 -6.44 0.41 -17.47
CA PRO A 24 -6.85 1.80 -17.61
C PRO A 24 -6.91 2.50 -16.24
N GLY A 25 -6.31 3.66 -16.15
CA GLY A 25 -6.34 4.47 -14.94
C GLY A 25 -5.36 4.06 -13.85
N LEU A 26 -4.63 2.97 -14.03
CA LEU A 26 -3.64 2.53 -13.05
C LEU A 26 -2.28 3.13 -13.41
N ARG A 27 -1.85 4.09 -12.58
CA ARG A 27 -0.54 4.72 -12.73
C ARG A 27 0.34 4.34 -11.55
N PRO A 28 1.50 3.72 -11.80
CA PRO A 28 2.43 3.45 -10.71
C PRO A 28 3.01 4.76 -10.18
N THR A 29 3.16 4.85 -8.88
CA THR A 29 3.91 5.93 -8.28
C THR A 29 5.38 5.74 -8.64
N PRO A 30 6.04 6.72 -9.29
CA PRO A 30 7.44 6.56 -9.68
C PRO A 30 8.36 6.27 -8.49
N ASP A 31 9.41 5.50 -8.72
CA ASP A 31 10.37 5.13 -7.68
C ASP A 31 10.90 6.35 -6.93
N ARG A 32 11.22 7.40 -7.67
CA ARG A 32 11.75 8.64 -7.10
C ARG A 32 10.78 9.32 -6.14
N VAL A 33 9.49 9.34 -6.50
CA VAL A 33 8.45 9.93 -5.65
C VAL A 33 8.27 9.11 -4.38
N ARG A 34 8.26 7.78 -4.52
CA ARG A 34 8.18 6.89 -3.36
C ARG A 34 9.39 7.06 -2.44
N GLU A 35 10.57 7.15 -3.01
CA GLU A 35 11.79 7.36 -2.23
C GLU A 35 11.70 8.64 -1.41
N THR A 36 11.29 9.74 -2.01
CA THR A 36 11.13 11.02 -1.33
C THR A 36 10.11 10.92 -0.20
N LEU A 37 8.95 10.33 -0.48
CA LEU A 37 7.90 10.17 0.51
C LEU A 37 8.38 9.35 1.72
N PHE A 38 9.00 8.22 1.47
CA PHE A 38 9.44 7.33 2.55
C PHE A 38 10.65 7.89 3.30
N ASN A 39 11.48 8.70 2.66
CA ASN A 39 12.54 9.42 3.36
C ASN A 39 11.94 10.45 4.33
N TRP A 40 10.87 11.15 3.94
CA TRP A 40 10.16 12.05 4.83
C TRP A 40 9.55 11.30 6.02
N LEU A 41 8.91 10.17 5.77
CA LEU A 41 8.31 9.36 6.83
C LEU A 41 9.38 8.82 7.79
N THR A 42 10.50 8.39 7.27
CA THR A 42 11.64 7.93 8.07
C THR A 42 12.11 9.04 9.00
N HIS A 43 12.26 10.24 8.46
CA HIS A 43 12.66 11.39 9.26
C HIS A 43 11.62 11.73 10.32
N PHE A 44 10.36 11.77 9.92
CA PHE A 44 9.23 12.08 10.80
C PHE A 44 9.13 11.07 11.97
N TRP A 45 9.42 9.82 11.72
CA TRP A 45 9.37 8.75 12.73
C TRP A 45 10.73 8.44 13.34
N GLN A 46 11.67 9.36 13.25
CA GLN A 46 12.98 9.27 13.92
C GLN A 46 13.76 8.01 13.54
N GLY A 47 13.64 7.60 12.28
CA GLY A 47 14.42 6.51 11.70
C GLY A 47 13.83 5.12 11.81
N SER A 48 12.64 4.93 12.37
CA SER A 48 12.09 3.60 12.57
C SER A 48 10.62 3.46 12.14
N PHE A 49 10.33 2.40 11.39
CA PHE A 49 8.98 1.95 11.08
C PHE A 49 8.53 0.81 11.99
N ALA A 50 9.34 0.39 12.95
CA ALA A 50 9.21 -0.89 13.63
C ALA A 50 7.87 -1.11 14.37
N ASP A 51 7.27 -0.05 14.87
CA ASP A 51 6.00 -0.13 15.59
C ASP A 51 4.83 0.44 14.80
N LYS A 52 5.01 0.68 13.49
CA LYS A 52 4.01 1.39 12.70
C LYS A 52 3.01 0.45 12.05
N GLN A 53 1.74 0.86 12.12
CA GLN A 53 0.60 0.19 11.50
C GLN A 53 0.21 0.99 10.26
N VAL A 54 0.20 0.35 9.10
CA VAL A 54 -0.01 1.03 7.81
C VAL A 54 -1.22 0.44 7.10
N LEU A 55 -2.05 1.31 6.54
CA LEU A 55 -3.20 0.92 5.73
C LEU A 55 -3.02 1.46 4.32
N ASP A 56 -3.07 0.57 3.32
CA ASP A 56 -3.03 0.91 1.90
C ASP A 56 -4.37 0.56 1.28
N LEU A 57 -5.25 1.55 1.12
CA LEU A 57 -6.66 1.33 0.76
C LEU A 57 -6.90 1.00 -0.71
N PHE A 58 -6.00 1.39 -1.58
CA PHE A 58 -6.10 1.13 -3.02
C PHE A 58 -4.73 0.59 -3.47
N ALA A 59 -4.44 -0.64 -3.06
CA ALA A 59 -3.09 -1.16 -3.14
C ALA A 59 -2.55 -1.28 -4.56
N GLY A 60 -3.39 -1.65 -5.52
CA GLY A 60 -2.96 -1.81 -6.90
C GLY A 60 -1.81 -2.79 -7.04
N SER A 61 -0.65 -2.31 -7.49
CA SER A 61 0.56 -3.12 -7.57
C SER A 61 1.20 -3.42 -6.22
N GLY A 62 0.80 -2.71 -5.17
CA GLY A 62 1.38 -2.84 -3.84
C GLY A 62 2.61 -1.99 -3.59
N ALA A 63 2.91 -1.06 -4.49
CA ALA A 63 4.13 -0.26 -4.43
C ALA A 63 4.33 0.44 -3.08
N LEU A 64 3.27 1.08 -2.57
CA LEU A 64 3.36 1.82 -1.31
C LEU A 64 3.39 0.89 -0.10
N GLY A 65 2.48 -0.08 -0.06
CA GLY A 65 2.40 -1.00 1.08
C GLY A 65 3.64 -1.88 1.21
N PHE A 66 4.15 -2.42 0.10
CA PHE A 66 5.37 -3.23 0.15
C PHE A 66 6.60 -2.40 0.49
N GLU A 67 6.64 -1.14 0.08
CA GLU A 67 7.71 -0.25 0.49
C GLU A 67 7.70 -0.06 2.03
N ALA A 68 6.53 0.15 2.61
CA ALA A 68 6.38 0.28 4.06
C ALA A 68 6.82 -1.01 4.78
N ALA A 69 6.38 -2.16 4.27
CA ALA A 69 6.78 -3.46 4.83
C ALA A 69 8.29 -3.66 4.74
N SER A 70 8.87 -3.31 3.59
CA SER A 70 10.31 -3.43 3.36
C SER A 70 11.11 -2.59 4.35
N ARG A 71 10.60 -1.44 4.73
CA ARG A 71 11.27 -0.54 5.69
C ARG A 71 11.00 -0.90 7.14
N GLY A 72 10.24 -1.97 7.39
CA GLY A 72 10.12 -2.55 8.73
C GLY A 72 8.80 -2.27 9.44
N ALA A 73 7.76 -1.79 8.76
CA ALA A 73 6.46 -1.60 9.39
C ALA A 73 6.00 -2.88 10.08
N GLU A 74 5.43 -2.75 11.26
CA GLU A 74 4.96 -3.88 12.04
C GLU A 74 3.82 -4.61 11.35
N HIS A 75 2.90 -3.85 10.75
CA HIS A 75 1.75 -4.39 10.05
C HIS A 75 1.39 -3.49 8.88
N VAL A 76 1.15 -4.11 7.72
CA VAL A 76 0.67 -3.43 6.53
C VAL A 76 -0.60 -4.13 6.07
N GLN A 77 -1.72 -3.42 6.13
CA GLN A 77 -3.00 -3.88 5.62
C GLN A 77 -3.21 -3.31 4.24
N MET A 78 -3.30 -4.17 3.23
CA MET A 78 -3.59 -3.76 1.86
C MET A 78 -5.03 -4.12 1.51
N VAL A 79 -5.71 -3.21 0.83
CA VAL A 79 -7.07 -3.41 0.35
C VAL A 79 -7.08 -3.21 -1.15
N GLU A 80 -7.62 -4.17 -1.89
CA GLU A 80 -7.72 -4.11 -3.33
C GLU A 80 -9.00 -4.82 -3.79
N SER A 81 -9.74 -4.20 -4.70
CA SER A 81 -10.99 -4.76 -5.20
C SER A 81 -10.80 -5.68 -6.39
N ASP A 82 -9.73 -5.52 -7.14
CA ASP A 82 -9.49 -6.33 -8.33
C ASP A 82 -8.86 -7.68 -7.99
N THR A 83 -9.53 -8.76 -8.38
CA THR A 83 -9.10 -10.10 -8.02
C THR A 83 -7.77 -10.49 -8.64
N ALA A 84 -7.48 -10.03 -9.86
CA ALA A 84 -6.18 -10.31 -10.50
C ALA A 84 -5.06 -9.58 -9.79
N ALA A 85 -5.28 -8.32 -9.41
CA ALA A 85 -4.30 -7.57 -8.64
C ALA A 85 -4.07 -8.21 -7.27
N VAL A 86 -5.13 -8.65 -6.60
CA VAL A 86 -5.03 -9.36 -5.31
C VAL A 86 -4.18 -10.63 -5.45
N ALA A 87 -4.38 -11.40 -6.52
CA ALA A 87 -3.58 -12.61 -6.75
C ALA A 87 -2.10 -12.27 -6.89
N ALA A 88 -1.77 -11.20 -7.63
CA ALA A 88 -0.38 -10.75 -7.79
C ALA A 88 0.23 -10.28 -6.47
N LEU A 89 -0.55 -9.55 -5.67
CA LEU A 89 -0.11 -9.09 -4.34
C LEU A 89 0.21 -10.28 -3.42
N ARG A 90 -0.65 -11.29 -3.42
CA ARG A 90 -0.44 -12.50 -2.61
C ARG A 90 0.79 -13.27 -3.04
N GLN A 91 1.02 -13.40 -4.35
CA GLN A 91 2.20 -14.06 -4.88
C GLN A 91 3.47 -13.33 -4.45
N LEU A 92 3.50 -12.01 -4.55
CA LEU A 92 4.66 -11.23 -4.15
C LEU A 92 4.90 -11.32 -2.64
N ARG A 93 3.83 -11.21 -1.84
CA ARG A 93 3.94 -11.37 -0.39
C ARG A 93 4.57 -12.71 -0.01
N ASP A 94 4.09 -13.79 -0.65
CA ASP A 94 4.58 -15.14 -0.35
C ASP A 94 6.02 -15.33 -0.80
N ARG A 95 6.37 -14.81 -1.97
CA ARG A 95 7.73 -14.88 -2.49
C ARG A 95 8.72 -14.14 -1.60
N LEU A 96 8.32 -12.98 -1.07
CA LEU A 96 9.14 -12.18 -0.16
C LEU A 96 9.09 -12.69 1.28
N LYS A 97 8.17 -13.60 1.59
CA LYS A 97 7.89 -14.02 2.97
C LYS A 97 7.59 -12.82 3.87
N ALA A 98 6.82 -11.88 3.33
CA ALA A 98 6.48 -10.64 3.99
C ALA A 98 5.33 -10.87 4.97
N THR A 99 5.62 -11.42 6.13
CA THR A 99 4.62 -11.81 7.13
C THR A 99 3.88 -10.63 7.74
N SER A 100 4.43 -9.43 7.64
CA SER A 100 3.78 -8.20 8.12
C SER A 100 2.64 -7.73 7.20
N VAL A 101 2.55 -8.27 5.98
CA VAL A 101 1.58 -7.83 4.97
C VAL A 101 0.35 -8.72 5.02
N ARG A 102 -0.82 -8.10 5.16
CA ARG A 102 -2.12 -8.75 5.05
C ARG A 102 -2.90 -8.13 3.91
N ILE A 103 -3.48 -8.97 3.05
CA ILE A 103 -4.16 -8.51 1.85
C ILE A 103 -5.65 -8.84 1.96
N HIS A 104 -6.48 -7.81 1.80
CA HIS A 104 -7.94 -7.91 1.82
C HIS A 104 -8.48 -7.66 0.44
N VAL A 105 -9.27 -8.61 -0.09
CA VAL A 105 -10.01 -8.37 -1.32
C VAL A 105 -11.35 -7.72 -0.99
N GLY A 106 -11.63 -6.57 -1.59
CA GLY A 106 -12.89 -5.90 -1.36
C GLY A 106 -12.88 -4.44 -1.74
N ASP A 107 -14.05 -3.84 -1.66
CA ASP A 107 -14.23 -2.40 -1.86
C ASP A 107 -13.71 -1.66 -0.62
N ALA A 108 -12.90 -0.64 -0.84
CA ALA A 108 -12.28 0.13 0.25
C ALA A 108 -13.33 0.70 1.22
N ARG A 109 -14.47 1.14 0.71
CA ARG A 109 -15.53 1.71 1.54
C ARG A 109 -16.14 0.69 2.49
N HIS A 110 -16.32 -0.55 2.04
CA HIS A 110 -16.83 -1.63 2.87
C HIS A 110 -15.81 -2.11 3.90
N VAL A 111 -14.56 -2.20 3.50
CA VAL A 111 -13.48 -2.64 4.39
C VAL A 111 -13.26 -1.63 5.51
N LEU A 112 -13.32 -0.33 5.22
CA LEU A 112 -13.16 0.71 6.23
C LEU A 112 -14.17 0.58 7.38
N LYS A 113 -15.40 0.19 7.07
CA LYS A 113 -16.43 -0.01 8.09
C LYS A 113 -16.07 -1.14 9.05
N ARG A 114 -15.37 -2.17 8.55
CA ARG A 114 -14.92 -3.31 9.37
C ARG A 114 -13.70 -2.99 10.21
N LEU A 115 -12.93 -1.96 9.82
CA LEU A 115 -11.70 -1.56 10.51
C LEU A 115 -11.94 -0.51 11.59
N SER A 116 -13.18 -0.23 11.94
CA SER A 116 -13.55 0.88 12.83
C SER A 116 -12.87 0.84 14.21
N GLU A 117 -12.41 -0.32 14.66
CA GLU A 117 -11.72 -0.46 15.94
C GLU A 117 -10.19 -0.52 15.81
N THR A 118 -9.68 -0.51 14.60
CA THR A 118 -8.24 -0.60 14.34
C THR A 118 -7.66 0.81 14.21
N ARG A 119 -6.48 1.01 14.78
CA ARG A 119 -5.75 2.27 14.66
C ARG A 119 -4.55 2.11 13.75
N PHE A 120 -4.33 3.11 12.91
CA PHE A 120 -3.22 3.14 11.97
C PHE A 120 -2.39 4.41 12.17
N ASP A 121 -1.08 4.27 11.95
CA ASP A 121 -0.15 5.41 11.98
C ASP A 121 -0.11 6.12 10.63
N LEU A 122 -0.43 5.40 9.56
CA LEU A 122 -0.38 5.92 8.19
C LEU A 122 -1.45 5.27 7.34
N VAL A 123 -2.14 6.07 6.55
CA VAL A 123 -3.09 5.58 5.55
C VAL A 123 -2.68 6.14 4.19
N PHE A 124 -2.40 5.25 3.24
CA PHE A 124 -2.23 5.64 1.85
C PHE A 124 -3.59 5.66 1.18
N LEU A 125 -3.88 6.76 0.50
CA LEU A 125 -5.16 6.99 -0.13
C LEU A 125 -4.93 7.48 -1.56
N ASP A 126 -4.97 6.54 -2.51
CA ASP A 126 -4.77 6.81 -3.92
C ASP A 126 -5.89 6.16 -4.74
N PRO A 127 -7.12 6.73 -4.67
CA PRO A 127 -8.28 6.14 -5.33
C PRO A 127 -8.18 6.23 -6.85
N PRO A 128 -8.93 5.38 -7.59
CA PRO A 128 -8.95 5.43 -9.04
C PRO A 128 -9.42 6.79 -9.55
N PHE A 129 -8.89 7.19 -10.71
CA PHE A 129 -9.24 8.44 -11.37
C PHE A 129 -10.74 8.51 -11.69
N GLY A 130 -11.32 9.71 -11.54
CA GLY A 130 -12.70 9.96 -11.91
C GLY A 130 -13.74 9.52 -10.89
N GLN A 131 -13.32 9.00 -9.76
CA GLN A 131 -14.21 8.60 -8.67
C GLN A 131 -14.21 9.68 -7.59
N ASP A 132 -15.40 10.18 -7.26
CA ASP A 132 -15.54 11.19 -6.20
C ASP A 132 -15.77 10.50 -4.85
N TRP A 133 -14.74 9.76 -4.40
CA TRP A 133 -14.82 8.97 -3.18
C TRP A 133 -14.22 9.67 -1.96
N LEU A 134 -13.39 10.69 -2.18
CA LEU A 134 -12.57 11.26 -1.10
C LEU A 134 -13.36 11.80 0.08
N PRO A 135 -14.45 12.59 -0.11
CA PRO A 135 -15.17 13.11 1.05
C PRO A 135 -15.75 12.03 1.94
N ASP A 136 -16.33 10.98 1.33
CA ASP A 136 -16.90 9.86 2.07
C ASP A 136 -15.82 9.03 2.76
N LEU A 137 -14.72 8.76 2.05
CA LEU A 137 -13.61 8.00 2.61
C LEU A 137 -12.95 8.70 3.79
N LEU A 138 -12.73 10.01 3.68
CA LEU A 138 -12.08 10.77 4.74
C LEU A 138 -12.85 10.72 6.04
N SER A 139 -14.18 10.75 5.98
CA SER A 139 -15.01 10.69 7.18
C SER A 139 -14.85 9.35 7.91
N HIS A 140 -14.54 8.26 7.20
CA HIS A 140 -14.33 6.94 7.77
C HIS A 140 -12.86 6.70 8.18
N ILE A 141 -11.92 7.37 7.52
CA ILE A 141 -10.49 7.22 7.81
C ILE A 141 -10.09 7.97 9.07
N TRP A 142 -10.62 9.19 9.23
CA TRP A 142 -10.23 10.06 10.33
C TRP A 142 -10.27 9.38 11.69
N PRO A 143 -11.31 8.61 12.04
CA PRO A 143 -11.35 7.92 13.33
C PRO A 143 -10.29 6.82 13.50
N LEU A 144 -9.67 6.35 12.41
CA LEU A 144 -8.65 5.29 12.45
C LEU A 144 -7.25 5.82 12.76
N LEU A 145 -7.05 7.12 12.65
CA LEU A 145 -5.77 7.76 12.91
C LEU A 145 -5.65 8.27 14.40
#